data_97053e6b52d89f34878bee49f9388840
#
_entry.id   97053e6b52d89f34878bee49f9388840
#
_cell.length_a   1.000
_cell.length_b   1.000
_cell.length_c   1.000
_cell.angle_alpha   90.00
_cell.angle_beta   90.00
_cell.angle_gamma   90.00
#
_symmetry.space_group_name_H-M   'P 1'
#
loop_
_entity.id
_entity.type
_entity.pdbx_description
1 polymer ?
#
loop_
_entity_poly.entity_id
_entity_poly.type
_entity_poly.pdbx_seq_one_letter_code
_entity_poly.pdbx_strand_id
1 'polypeptide(L)'
;MVSQHTPSTGLHPTHHPHRAAPAATANDRTSSVPDESLDAAPRLDGVRIAMINWRDPWQSVAGGAETYAWQISRYLVRCGAEVVFVTSRERGQARAETRDGIAIRRMGGPWTVYLRVMLWLLVRRRRFHAAFDCMNGIPFFSRIVLPRRTRVISIVHHVHDLQFNAYFSPPLARLGRFIESWVASRVYASCPTVTVSESSRRAMRDKLGWRAPITIVHNGGPARAQLPPTPPRTDLGSPAIVFLGRLVVQKRVTRVVDAVAELRSRYPGLRAHIVGRGPESVPLRERIDHHGLHDVVHLHGFLPEAEKNAVLAGATLHVTPSEFEGWGLTVIEAAAHGVPTVAYDVDGLRDSVRHGETGWLVRDGETLTDVVERALRELADPVRAAEIRQACRDWAAQFTWERSGCAMAHLLAAELHRTPERRGLLR
;
A
#
# COMPACT_ATOMS: atom_id res chain seq x y z
N MET A 1 46.55 37.87 6.71
CA MET A 1 45.74 39.09 6.95
C MET A 1 44.44 38.91 6.18
N VAL A 2 43.40 39.00 6.91
CA VAL A 2 41.97 39.30 6.85
C VAL A 2 41.18 38.05 6.52
N SER A 3 40.64 37.32 7.50
CA SER A 3 39.50 37.49 8.40
C SER A 3 38.16 37.42 7.62
N GLN A 4 37.48 36.24 7.66
CA GLN A 4 36.26 35.93 8.44
C GLN A 4 35.00 36.71 8.04
N HIS A 5 33.94 36.02 7.66
CA HIS A 5 32.72 35.93 8.47
C HIS A 5 31.69 35.00 7.82
N THR A 6 31.36 33.92 8.49
CA THR A 6 30.08 33.20 8.35
C THR A 6 28.97 33.95 9.08
N PRO A 7 27.73 33.88 8.60
CA PRO A 7 26.62 33.85 9.55
C PRO A 7 25.79 32.56 9.38
N SER A 8 25.68 31.85 10.51
CA SER A 8 24.66 30.85 10.77
C SER A 8 23.29 31.52 10.86
N THR A 9 22.33 31.06 10.09
CA THR A 9 20.92 31.32 10.37
C THR A 9 20.23 30.02 10.62
N GLY A 10 19.94 29.76 11.91
CA GLY A 10 19.07 28.71 12.38
C GLY A 10 17.63 29.04 11.95
N LEU A 11 17.01 28.09 11.29
CA LEU A 11 15.56 28.06 11.08
C LEU A 11 14.94 27.19 12.18
N HIS A 12 14.30 27.86 13.13
CA HIS A 12 13.39 27.23 14.09
C HIS A 12 12.14 26.70 13.38
N PRO A 13 11.63 25.51 13.69
CA PRO A 13 10.32 25.07 13.22
C PRO A 13 9.22 25.81 13.96
N THR A 14 8.37 26.50 13.21
CA THR A 14 7.16 27.16 13.71
C THR A 14 6.13 26.10 14.12
N HIS A 15 5.80 26.08 15.41
CA HIS A 15 4.66 25.37 15.97
C HIS A 15 3.36 25.96 15.43
N HIS A 16 2.55 25.16 14.73
CA HIS A 16 1.14 25.45 14.51
C HIS A 16 0.31 24.76 15.60
N PRO A 17 -0.57 25.50 16.30
CA PRO A 17 -1.44 24.90 17.31
C PRO A 17 -2.53 24.05 16.67
N HIS A 18 -2.75 22.85 17.23
CA HIS A 18 -3.85 21.98 16.89
C HIS A 18 -5.19 22.69 17.11
N ARG A 19 -5.90 22.99 16.04
CA ARG A 19 -7.30 23.37 16.07
C ARG A 19 -8.14 22.12 16.33
N ALA A 20 -8.96 22.18 17.38
CA ALA A 20 -9.93 21.13 17.71
C ALA A 20 -10.82 20.83 16.48
N ALA A 21 -11.02 19.53 16.22
CA ALA A 21 -11.87 19.06 15.14
C ALA A 21 -13.33 19.45 15.38
N PRO A 22 -14.06 19.91 14.35
CA PRO A 22 -15.50 20.10 14.45
C PRO A 22 -16.23 18.75 14.57
N ALA A 23 -17.28 18.72 15.36
CA ALA A 23 -18.14 17.55 15.61
C ALA A 23 -18.60 16.92 14.27
N ALA A 24 -18.53 15.60 14.18
CA ALA A 24 -18.95 14.82 13.04
C ALA A 24 -20.42 15.05 12.72
N THR A 25 -20.73 15.56 11.54
CA THR A 25 -22.10 15.64 11.03
C THR A 25 -22.60 14.24 10.67
N ALA A 26 -23.81 13.93 11.15
CA ALA A 26 -24.49 12.61 11.13
C ALA A 26 -24.87 12.11 9.72
N ASN A 27 -23.96 12.08 8.74
CA ASN A 27 -24.21 11.54 7.42
C ASN A 27 -23.09 10.61 6.91
N ASP A 28 -22.23 10.17 7.79
CA ASP A 28 -21.17 9.19 7.46
C ASP A 28 -21.74 7.77 7.65
N ARG A 29 -22.48 7.28 6.66
CA ARG A 29 -22.82 5.86 6.60
C ARG A 29 -21.52 5.08 6.40
N THR A 30 -20.99 4.58 7.48
CA THR A 30 -19.94 3.56 7.50
C THR A 30 -20.45 2.31 6.81
N SER A 31 -20.27 2.18 5.52
CA SER A 31 -20.49 0.92 4.82
C SER A 31 -19.19 0.09 4.85
N SER A 32 -18.85 -0.44 6.02
CA SER A 32 -18.15 -1.70 6.08
C SER A 32 -19.12 -2.77 5.58
N VAL A 33 -18.72 -3.58 4.60
CA VAL A 33 -19.52 -4.75 4.20
C VAL A 33 -19.62 -5.65 5.43
N PRO A 34 -20.85 -5.96 5.95
CA PRO A 34 -20.98 -6.79 7.13
C PRO A 34 -20.35 -8.17 6.88
N ASP A 35 -19.66 -8.71 7.87
CA ASP A 35 -18.93 -9.99 7.79
C ASP A 35 -19.84 -11.17 7.37
N GLU A 36 -21.10 -11.17 7.79
CA GLU A 36 -22.11 -12.17 7.46
C GLU A 36 -22.53 -12.21 5.98
N SER A 37 -22.27 -11.15 5.18
CA SER A 37 -22.61 -11.12 3.75
C SER A 37 -21.51 -11.71 2.84
N LEU A 38 -20.39 -12.18 3.41
CA LEU A 38 -19.23 -12.69 2.65
C LEU A 38 -19.32 -14.20 2.33
N ASP A 39 -20.37 -14.90 2.78
CA ASP A 39 -20.46 -16.37 2.67
C ASP A 39 -20.79 -16.88 1.26
N ALA A 40 -21.28 -16.05 0.36
CA ALA A 40 -21.52 -16.43 -1.03
C ALA A 40 -21.06 -15.34 -2.01
N ALA A 41 -20.03 -15.63 -2.77
CA ALA A 41 -19.55 -14.72 -3.82
C ALA A 41 -20.66 -14.48 -4.86
N PRO A 42 -20.96 -13.21 -5.25
CA PRO A 42 -21.96 -12.91 -6.25
C PRO A 42 -21.51 -13.46 -7.63
N ARG A 43 -22.45 -13.99 -8.39
CA ARG A 43 -22.19 -14.41 -9.77
C ARG A 43 -22.11 -13.18 -10.68
N LEU A 44 -21.06 -13.12 -11.49
CA LEU A 44 -20.79 -12.02 -12.43
C LEU A 44 -20.69 -12.52 -13.88
N ASP A 45 -21.42 -13.59 -14.19
CA ASP A 45 -21.40 -14.19 -15.52
C ASP A 45 -21.79 -13.17 -16.60
N GLY A 46 -20.97 -13.07 -17.65
CA GLY A 46 -21.17 -12.14 -18.74
C GLY A 46 -20.86 -10.67 -18.43
N VAL A 47 -20.44 -10.35 -17.20
CA VAL A 47 -20.03 -8.99 -16.83
C VAL A 47 -18.62 -8.72 -17.36
N ARG A 48 -18.49 -7.72 -18.23
CA ARG A 48 -17.20 -7.28 -18.81
C ARG A 48 -16.66 -6.08 -18.06
N ILE A 49 -15.44 -6.22 -17.55
CA ILE A 49 -14.78 -5.27 -16.63
C ILE A 49 -13.46 -4.78 -17.24
N ALA A 50 -13.22 -3.47 -17.20
CA ALA A 50 -11.89 -2.89 -17.41
C ALA A 50 -11.23 -2.63 -16.05
N MET A 51 -10.16 -3.33 -15.73
CA MET A 51 -9.27 -3.00 -14.61
C MET A 51 -8.15 -2.11 -15.15
N ILE A 52 -8.14 -0.85 -14.76
CA ILE A 52 -7.22 0.15 -15.29
C ILE A 52 -6.21 0.49 -14.20
N ASN A 53 -4.95 0.17 -14.42
CA ASN A 53 -3.89 0.48 -13.46
C ASN A 53 -2.64 0.98 -14.19
N TRP A 54 -1.85 1.81 -13.52
CA TRP A 54 -0.64 2.39 -14.11
C TRP A 54 0.37 1.33 -14.54
N ARG A 55 0.51 0.25 -13.76
CA ARG A 55 1.44 -0.84 -14.00
C ARG A 55 0.76 -2.19 -13.76
N ASP A 56 1.39 -3.24 -14.26
CA ASP A 56 1.04 -4.61 -13.88
C ASP A 56 2.08 -5.21 -12.89
N PRO A 57 1.79 -6.33 -12.23
CA PRO A 57 2.68 -6.93 -11.22
C PRO A 57 4.05 -7.38 -11.74
N TRP A 58 4.23 -7.51 -13.06
CA TRP A 58 5.48 -8.00 -13.66
C TRP A 58 6.42 -6.88 -14.13
N GLN A 59 6.07 -5.64 -13.88
CA GLN A 59 6.98 -4.53 -14.13
C GLN A 59 8.01 -4.40 -13.01
N SER A 60 9.21 -3.95 -13.38
CA SER A 60 10.39 -3.89 -12.49
C SER A 60 10.16 -3.09 -11.20
N VAL A 61 9.23 -2.11 -11.26
CA VAL A 61 8.91 -1.20 -10.15
C VAL A 61 7.52 -1.44 -9.55
N ALA A 62 6.92 -2.62 -9.81
CA ALA A 62 5.61 -3.00 -9.26
C ALA A 62 5.64 -3.07 -7.72
N GLY A 63 4.48 -2.90 -7.10
CA GLY A 63 4.32 -2.92 -5.64
C GLY A 63 2.92 -3.39 -5.20
N GLY A 64 2.52 -3.00 -4.00
CA GLY A 64 1.27 -3.45 -3.39
C GLY A 64 0.01 -3.05 -4.16
N ALA A 65 -0.01 -1.88 -4.81
CA ALA A 65 -1.16 -1.43 -5.59
C ALA A 65 -1.39 -2.29 -6.86
N GLU A 66 -0.31 -2.70 -7.52
CA GLU A 66 -0.35 -3.58 -8.66
C GLU A 66 -0.81 -4.99 -8.26
N THR A 67 -0.28 -5.50 -7.14
CA THR A 67 -0.71 -6.77 -6.55
C THR A 67 -2.20 -6.74 -6.19
N TYR A 68 -2.67 -5.67 -5.56
CA TYR A 68 -4.08 -5.48 -5.22
C TYR A 68 -4.98 -5.58 -6.46
N ALA A 69 -4.72 -4.74 -7.47
CA ALA A 69 -5.52 -4.74 -8.70
C ALA A 69 -5.54 -6.11 -9.39
N TRP A 70 -4.42 -6.83 -9.36
CA TRP A 70 -4.32 -8.17 -9.93
C TRP A 70 -5.13 -9.21 -9.14
N GLN A 71 -5.00 -9.24 -7.82
CA GLN A 71 -5.72 -10.20 -6.96
C GLN A 71 -7.24 -9.97 -7.01
N ILE A 72 -7.68 -8.71 -7.01
CA ILE A 72 -9.09 -8.38 -7.23
C ILE A 72 -9.56 -8.87 -8.61
N SER A 73 -8.77 -8.66 -9.67
CA SER A 73 -9.09 -9.15 -11.01
C SER A 73 -9.24 -10.67 -11.05
N ARG A 74 -8.32 -11.41 -10.42
CA ARG A 74 -8.40 -12.88 -10.31
C ARG A 74 -9.68 -13.33 -9.60
N TYR A 75 -10.05 -12.65 -8.52
CA TYR A 75 -11.27 -12.99 -7.80
C TYR A 75 -12.51 -12.74 -8.66
N LEU A 76 -12.61 -11.60 -9.35
CA LEU A 76 -13.73 -11.28 -10.23
C LEU A 76 -13.86 -12.28 -11.39
N VAL A 77 -12.75 -12.78 -11.93
CA VAL A 77 -12.77 -13.87 -12.94
C VAL A 77 -13.34 -15.15 -12.34
N ARG A 78 -12.98 -15.51 -11.11
CA ARG A 78 -13.57 -16.67 -10.41
C ARG A 78 -15.07 -16.52 -10.18
N CYS A 79 -15.58 -15.29 -10.04
CA CYS A 79 -17.00 -14.99 -9.99
C CYS A 79 -17.72 -15.03 -11.36
N GLY A 80 -17.03 -15.33 -12.46
CA GLY A 80 -17.58 -15.43 -13.82
C GLY A 80 -17.40 -14.18 -14.69
N ALA A 81 -16.73 -13.13 -14.21
CA ALA A 81 -16.52 -11.91 -15.00
C ALA A 81 -15.43 -12.06 -16.06
N GLU A 82 -15.60 -11.37 -17.18
CA GLU A 82 -14.56 -11.18 -18.19
C GLU A 82 -13.74 -9.92 -17.84
N VAL A 83 -12.49 -10.09 -17.40
CA VAL A 83 -11.64 -8.96 -17.00
C VAL A 83 -10.59 -8.66 -18.05
N VAL A 84 -10.50 -7.36 -18.43
CA VAL A 84 -9.41 -6.82 -19.24
C VAL A 84 -8.58 -5.89 -18.36
N PHE A 85 -7.34 -6.28 -18.10
CA PHE A 85 -6.37 -5.47 -17.36
C PHE A 85 -5.62 -4.54 -18.30
N VAL A 86 -5.81 -3.22 -18.13
CA VAL A 86 -5.27 -2.19 -19.02
C VAL A 86 -4.19 -1.40 -18.30
N THR A 87 -2.99 -1.33 -18.89
CA THR A 87 -1.83 -0.80 -18.17
C THR A 87 -0.75 -0.21 -19.10
N SER A 88 0.27 0.43 -18.52
CA SER A 88 1.47 0.84 -19.26
C SER A 88 2.29 -0.37 -19.71
N ARG A 89 3.23 -0.12 -20.60
CA ARG A 89 4.15 -1.12 -21.14
C ARG A 89 5.58 -0.81 -20.78
N GLU A 90 6.25 -1.72 -20.13
CA GLU A 90 7.69 -1.67 -19.94
C GLU A 90 8.42 -2.29 -21.17
N ARG A 91 9.67 -1.86 -21.40
CA ARG A 91 10.49 -2.40 -22.49
C ARG A 91 10.66 -3.93 -22.33
N GLY A 92 10.47 -4.66 -23.42
CA GLY A 92 10.53 -6.13 -23.41
C GLY A 92 9.21 -6.85 -23.13
N GLN A 93 8.20 -6.18 -22.56
CA GLN A 93 6.90 -6.80 -22.32
C GLN A 93 6.08 -6.94 -23.62
N ALA A 94 5.28 -8.02 -23.74
CA ALA A 94 4.30 -8.19 -24.81
C ALA A 94 3.19 -7.12 -24.71
N ARG A 95 2.68 -6.65 -25.86
CA ARG A 95 1.56 -5.69 -25.89
C ARG A 95 0.24 -6.29 -25.39
N ALA A 96 0.07 -7.58 -25.58
CA ALA A 96 -1.10 -8.32 -25.17
C ALA A 96 -0.71 -9.72 -24.75
N GLU A 97 -1.31 -10.21 -23.69
CA GLU A 97 -1.21 -11.59 -23.23
C GLU A 97 -2.44 -11.94 -22.39
N THR A 98 -2.58 -13.20 -22.04
CA THR A 98 -3.61 -13.68 -21.10
C THR A 98 -2.91 -14.45 -19.98
N ARG A 99 -3.25 -14.13 -18.74
CA ARG A 99 -2.79 -14.84 -17.53
C ARG A 99 -3.95 -15.02 -16.57
N ASP A 100 -4.07 -16.16 -15.95
CA ASP A 100 -5.13 -16.49 -14.97
C ASP A 100 -6.55 -16.16 -15.50
N GLY A 101 -6.80 -16.31 -16.82
CA GLY A 101 -8.07 -15.94 -17.44
C GLY A 101 -8.26 -14.43 -17.67
N ILE A 102 -7.30 -13.59 -17.31
CA ILE A 102 -7.35 -12.14 -17.44
C ILE A 102 -6.62 -11.71 -18.72
N ALA A 103 -7.33 -10.98 -19.61
CA ALA A 103 -6.73 -10.42 -20.81
C ALA A 103 -5.95 -9.13 -20.47
N ILE A 104 -4.63 -9.14 -20.62
CA ILE A 104 -3.79 -7.97 -20.36
C ILE A 104 -3.58 -7.18 -21.63
N ARG A 105 -3.71 -5.86 -21.56
CA ARG A 105 -3.47 -4.91 -22.65
C ARG A 105 -2.50 -3.81 -22.18
N ARG A 106 -1.26 -3.84 -22.69
CA ARG A 106 -0.22 -2.89 -22.36
C ARG A 106 -0.06 -1.85 -23.44
N MET A 107 -0.07 -0.57 -23.07
CA MET A 107 0.01 0.53 -24.04
C MET A 107 0.69 1.77 -23.46
N GLY A 108 1.57 2.38 -24.26
CA GLY A 108 2.32 3.55 -23.82
C GLY A 108 3.38 3.23 -22.79
N GLY A 109 4.18 4.25 -22.47
CA GLY A 109 5.10 4.27 -21.34
C GLY A 109 4.50 5.05 -20.16
N PRO A 110 5.30 5.35 -19.13
CA PRO A 110 4.82 5.96 -17.89
C PRO A 110 4.00 7.26 -18.08
N TRP A 111 4.36 8.06 -19.07
CA TRP A 111 3.70 9.35 -19.35
C TRP A 111 2.59 9.27 -20.39
N THR A 112 2.72 8.40 -21.38
CA THR A 112 1.78 8.32 -22.50
C THR A 112 0.64 7.34 -22.26
N VAL A 113 0.68 6.55 -21.21
CA VAL A 113 -0.35 5.56 -20.86
C VAL A 113 -1.71 6.20 -20.65
N TYR A 114 -1.79 7.32 -19.98
CA TYR A 114 -3.05 8.01 -19.65
C TYR A 114 -3.85 8.33 -20.92
N LEU A 115 -3.22 9.04 -21.87
CA LEU A 115 -3.87 9.39 -23.14
C LEU A 115 -4.22 8.14 -23.97
N ARG A 116 -3.30 7.16 -24.04
CA ARG A 116 -3.53 5.94 -24.82
C ARG A 116 -4.65 5.09 -24.25
N VAL A 117 -4.73 4.98 -22.92
CA VAL A 117 -5.83 4.28 -22.24
C VAL A 117 -7.15 5.00 -22.46
N MET A 118 -7.19 6.34 -22.34
CA MET A 118 -8.40 7.12 -22.62
C MET A 118 -8.90 6.90 -24.04
N LEU A 119 -8.04 6.97 -25.05
CA LEU A 119 -8.39 6.73 -26.45
C LEU A 119 -8.86 5.28 -26.68
N TRP A 120 -8.17 4.31 -26.07
CA TRP A 120 -8.53 2.90 -26.17
C TRP A 120 -9.90 2.63 -25.54
N LEU A 121 -10.20 3.23 -24.39
CA LEU A 121 -11.49 3.15 -23.72
C LEU A 121 -12.58 3.84 -24.55
N LEU A 122 -12.31 5.01 -25.13
CA LEU A 122 -13.26 5.77 -25.95
C LEU A 122 -13.75 4.97 -27.15
N VAL A 123 -12.82 4.31 -27.85
CA VAL A 123 -13.16 3.43 -29.01
C VAL A 123 -13.97 2.20 -28.56
N ARG A 124 -13.73 1.70 -27.34
CA ARG A 124 -14.35 0.49 -26.79
C ARG A 124 -15.42 0.76 -25.72
N ARG A 125 -15.81 2.01 -25.53
CA ARG A 125 -16.66 2.49 -24.42
C ARG A 125 -17.98 1.74 -24.23
N ARG A 126 -18.49 1.07 -25.28
CA ARG A 126 -19.74 0.29 -25.24
C ARG A 126 -19.53 -1.18 -24.84
N ARG A 127 -18.27 -1.62 -24.68
CA ARG A 127 -17.94 -3.03 -24.41
C ARG A 127 -17.96 -3.40 -22.93
N PHE A 128 -17.83 -2.41 -22.05
CA PHE A 128 -17.68 -2.64 -20.60
C PHE A 128 -18.96 -2.32 -19.84
N HIS A 129 -19.31 -3.21 -18.92
CA HIS A 129 -20.36 -2.99 -17.92
C HIS A 129 -19.83 -2.20 -16.72
N ALA A 130 -18.58 -2.45 -16.34
CA ALA A 130 -17.89 -1.74 -15.27
C ALA A 130 -16.43 -1.43 -15.60
N ALA A 131 -15.87 -0.45 -14.89
CA ALA A 131 -14.44 -0.12 -14.91
C ALA A 131 -13.96 0.21 -13.51
N PHE A 132 -12.81 -0.33 -13.13
CA PHE A 132 -12.05 0.08 -11.97
C PHE A 132 -10.92 1.01 -12.42
N ASP A 133 -10.90 2.22 -11.89
CA ASP A 133 -9.89 3.24 -12.17
C ASP A 133 -8.96 3.37 -10.96
N CYS A 134 -7.79 2.69 -11.04
CA CYS A 134 -6.80 2.69 -9.98
C CYS A 134 -5.96 3.97 -10.06
N MET A 135 -6.22 4.88 -9.13
CA MET A 135 -5.56 6.17 -9.03
C MET A 135 -4.24 6.01 -8.26
N ASN A 136 -3.13 6.23 -8.96
CA ASN A 136 -1.80 6.33 -8.37
C ASN A 136 -1.33 7.80 -8.48
N GLY A 137 -1.97 8.69 -7.71
CA GLY A 137 -1.84 10.15 -7.77
C GLY A 137 -2.72 10.76 -8.86
N ILE A 138 -2.51 10.41 -10.12
CA ILE A 138 -3.30 10.89 -11.26
C ILE A 138 -4.26 9.80 -11.74
N PRO A 139 -5.57 10.05 -11.85
CA PRO A 139 -6.53 9.10 -12.40
C PRO A 139 -6.42 8.98 -13.92
N PHE A 140 -6.95 7.89 -14.47
CA PHE A 140 -7.08 7.70 -15.92
C PHE A 140 -8.27 8.46 -16.53
N PHE A 141 -9.04 9.13 -15.70
CA PHE A 141 -10.23 9.87 -16.13
C PHE A 141 -11.24 9.01 -16.94
N SER A 142 -11.30 7.71 -16.63
CA SER A 142 -12.18 6.75 -17.29
C SER A 142 -13.65 7.18 -17.23
N ARG A 143 -14.06 7.89 -16.17
CA ARG A 143 -15.42 8.43 -16.02
C ARG A 143 -15.80 9.44 -17.10
N ILE A 144 -14.84 10.15 -17.71
CA ILE A 144 -15.10 11.15 -18.76
C ILE A 144 -15.43 10.44 -20.09
N VAL A 145 -14.73 9.36 -20.39
CA VAL A 145 -14.83 8.68 -21.71
C VAL A 145 -15.83 7.53 -21.74
N LEU A 146 -16.14 6.94 -20.58
CA LEU A 146 -17.10 5.84 -20.49
C LEU A 146 -18.55 6.37 -20.37
N PRO A 147 -19.53 5.70 -21.00
CA PRO A 147 -20.92 6.12 -20.94
C PRO A 147 -21.48 5.96 -19.51
N ARG A 148 -22.52 6.76 -19.19
CA ARG A 148 -23.16 6.74 -17.86
C ARG A 148 -23.67 5.36 -17.43
N ARG A 149 -23.98 4.47 -18.35
CA ARG A 149 -24.38 3.08 -18.07
C ARG A 149 -23.23 2.20 -17.59
N THR A 150 -21.97 2.52 -17.93
CA THR A 150 -20.80 1.83 -17.41
C THR A 150 -20.54 2.30 -15.99
N ARG A 151 -20.53 1.37 -15.03
CA ARG A 151 -20.23 1.68 -13.62
C ARG A 151 -18.74 1.88 -13.45
N VAL A 152 -18.37 3.04 -12.97
CA VAL A 152 -16.95 3.36 -12.69
C VAL A 152 -16.77 3.38 -11.18
N ILE A 153 -15.84 2.57 -10.69
CA ILE A 153 -15.38 2.52 -9.31
C ILE A 153 -13.95 3.04 -9.29
N SER A 154 -13.68 4.08 -8.50
CA SER A 154 -12.30 4.54 -8.35
C SER A 154 -11.62 3.81 -7.19
N ILE A 155 -10.34 3.48 -7.33
CA ILE A 155 -9.52 2.86 -6.29
C ILE A 155 -8.38 3.80 -5.94
N VAL A 156 -8.30 4.22 -4.67
CA VAL A 156 -7.27 5.15 -4.17
C VAL A 156 -6.55 4.49 -3.02
N HIS A 157 -5.29 4.13 -3.21
CA HIS A 157 -4.51 3.45 -2.17
C HIS A 157 -4.02 4.41 -1.09
N HIS A 158 -3.62 5.61 -1.47
CA HIS A 158 -3.20 6.69 -0.56
C HIS A 158 -3.24 8.03 -1.27
N VAL A 159 -3.19 9.11 -0.51
CA VAL A 159 -3.09 10.48 -1.01
C VAL A 159 -1.63 10.82 -1.25
N HIS A 160 -1.29 11.27 -2.46
CA HIS A 160 0.11 11.52 -2.86
C HIS A 160 0.66 12.87 -2.42
N ASP A 161 -0.19 13.88 -2.20
CA ASP A 161 0.12 15.22 -1.72
C ASP A 161 1.63 15.58 -1.68
N LEU A 162 2.31 15.32 -0.54
CA LEU A 162 3.73 15.63 -0.37
C LEU A 162 4.65 14.78 -1.24
N GLN A 163 4.23 13.60 -1.68
CA GLN A 163 5.04 12.73 -2.55
C GLN A 163 5.32 13.36 -3.91
N PHE A 164 4.40 14.21 -4.42
CA PHE A 164 4.67 14.94 -5.66
C PHE A 164 5.92 15.80 -5.57
N ASN A 165 6.24 16.34 -4.39
CA ASN A 165 7.45 17.16 -4.20
C ASN A 165 8.74 16.34 -4.25
N ALA A 166 8.68 15.03 -3.92
CA ALA A 166 9.85 14.15 -3.95
C ALA A 166 10.24 13.73 -5.37
N TYR A 167 9.29 13.80 -6.32
CA TYR A 167 9.52 13.27 -7.68
C TYR A 167 9.45 14.34 -8.78
N PHE A 168 8.91 15.53 -8.49
CA PHE A 168 8.66 16.55 -9.50
C PHE A 168 9.16 17.93 -9.07
N SER A 169 9.46 18.77 -10.06
CA SER A 169 9.72 20.19 -9.82
C SER A 169 8.50 20.87 -9.20
N PRO A 170 8.66 21.96 -8.44
CA PRO A 170 7.57 22.61 -7.72
C PRO A 170 6.33 22.96 -8.56
N PRO A 171 6.43 23.44 -9.82
CA PRO A 171 5.26 23.69 -10.66
C PRO A 171 4.48 22.42 -11.01
N LEU A 172 5.21 21.34 -11.38
CA LEU A 172 4.60 20.06 -11.70
C LEU A 172 3.99 19.39 -10.48
N ALA A 173 4.63 19.50 -9.32
CA ALA A 173 4.09 19.01 -8.06
C ALA A 173 2.77 19.72 -7.69
N ARG A 174 2.68 21.06 -7.87
CA ARG A 174 1.43 21.81 -7.68
C ARG A 174 0.33 21.37 -8.65
N LEU A 175 0.69 21.17 -9.92
CA LEU A 175 -0.25 20.66 -10.92
C LEU A 175 -0.75 19.25 -10.56
N GLY A 176 0.14 18.37 -10.14
CA GLY A 176 -0.21 17.00 -9.68
C GLY A 176 -1.21 17.05 -8.52
N ARG A 177 -0.92 17.83 -7.48
CA ARG A 177 -1.84 18.03 -6.35
C ARG A 177 -3.19 18.63 -6.77
N PHE A 178 -3.19 19.61 -7.66
CA PHE A 178 -4.43 20.16 -8.19
C PHE A 178 -5.27 19.12 -8.94
N ILE A 179 -4.62 18.28 -9.75
CA ILE A 179 -5.31 17.22 -10.48
C ILE A 179 -5.84 16.17 -9.51
N GLU A 180 -5.04 15.71 -8.53
CA GLU A 180 -5.44 14.70 -7.54
C GLU A 180 -6.57 15.21 -6.64
N SER A 181 -6.52 16.46 -6.18
CA SER A 181 -7.51 17.01 -5.26
C SER A 181 -8.74 17.56 -6.00
N TRP A 182 -8.58 18.65 -6.73
CA TRP A 182 -9.72 19.41 -7.28
C TRP A 182 -10.35 18.74 -8.51
N VAL A 183 -9.52 18.27 -9.46
CA VAL A 183 -10.06 17.70 -10.71
C VAL A 183 -10.63 16.30 -10.43
N ALA A 184 -9.87 15.43 -9.78
CA ALA A 184 -10.30 14.05 -9.53
C ALA A 184 -11.55 14.00 -8.62
N SER A 185 -11.58 14.78 -7.53
CA SER A 185 -12.74 14.79 -6.63
C SER A 185 -14.04 15.22 -7.33
N ARG A 186 -13.96 16.07 -8.37
CA ARG A 186 -15.14 16.46 -9.17
C ARG A 186 -15.52 15.46 -10.23
N VAL A 187 -14.54 14.92 -10.95
CA VAL A 187 -14.79 13.94 -12.01
C VAL A 187 -15.40 12.66 -11.42
N TYR A 188 -14.93 12.24 -10.25
CA TYR A 188 -15.40 11.03 -9.58
C TYR A 188 -16.43 11.28 -8.46
N ALA A 189 -16.98 12.50 -8.35
CA ALA A 189 -17.95 12.87 -7.31
C ALA A 189 -19.18 11.96 -7.22
N SER A 190 -19.57 11.34 -8.33
CA SER A 190 -20.70 10.41 -8.41
C SER A 190 -20.29 8.93 -8.50
N CYS A 191 -19.00 8.63 -8.39
CA CYS A 191 -18.47 7.27 -8.49
C CYS A 191 -18.21 6.72 -7.10
N PRO A 192 -18.63 5.49 -6.78
CA PRO A 192 -18.18 4.84 -5.57
C PRO A 192 -16.65 4.74 -5.60
N THR A 193 -16.06 4.93 -4.44
CA THR A 193 -14.60 4.93 -4.29
C THR A 193 -14.18 3.89 -3.28
N VAL A 194 -13.14 3.16 -3.58
CA VAL A 194 -12.52 2.19 -2.69
C VAL A 194 -11.18 2.74 -2.23
N THR A 195 -10.91 2.57 -0.94
CA THR A 195 -9.58 2.79 -0.36
C THR A 195 -9.18 1.62 0.52
N VAL A 196 -7.94 1.57 0.97
CA VAL A 196 -7.38 0.39 1.62
C VAL A 196 -7.24 0.52 3.13
N SER A 197 -7.46 1.73 3.70
CA SER A 197 -7.32 1.96 5.14
C SER A 197 -8.19 3.12 5.62
N GLU A 198 -8.41 3.18 6.92
CA GLU A 198 -9.13 4.27 7.56
C GLU A 198 -8.35 5.60 7.46
N SER A 199 -7.03 5.56 7.63
CA SER A 199 -6.16 6.72 7.46
C SER A 199 -6.25 7.27 6.04
N SER A 200 -6.22 6.41 5.02
CA SER A 200 -6.40 6.83 3.62
C SER A 200 -7.78 7.44 3.39
N ARG A 201 -8.85 6.88 3.99
CA ARG A 201 -10.21 7.44 3.92
C ARG A 201 -10.26 8.85 4.50
N ARG A 202 -9.68 9.06 5.70
CA ARG A 202 -9.60 10.38 6.34
C ARG A 202 -8.79 11.34 5.49
N ALA A 203 -7.61 10.94 5.03
CA ALA A 203 -6.77 11.77 4.18
C ALA A 203 -7.48 12.21 2.88
N MET A 204 -8.27 11.33 2.27
CA MET A 204 -9.10 11.68 1.12
C MET A 204 -10.17 12.72 1.46
N ARG A 205 -10.84 12.61 2.61
CA ARG A 205 -11.82 13.58 3.09
C ARG A 205 -11.18 14.94 3.38
N ASP A 206 -10.11 14.93 4.16
CA ASP A 206 -9.50 16.12 4.73
C ASP A 206 -8.62 16.86 3.71
N LYS A 207 -7.78 16.13 2.96
CA LYS A 207 -6.80 16.72 2.04
C LYS A 207 -7.30 16.89 0.62
N LEU A 208 -8.15 15.97 0.12
CA LEU A 208 -8.66 16.03 -1.26
C LEU A 208 -10.08 16.58 -1.36
N GLY A 209 -10.79 16.76 -0.24
CA GLY A 209 -12.19 17.18 -0.24
C GLY A 209 -13.10 16.17 -0.94
N TRP A 210 -12.77 14.88 -0.86
CA TRP A 210 -13.50 13.81 -1.54
C TRP A 210 -14.87 13.59 -0.94
N ARG A 211 -15.94 13.77 -1.71
CA ARG A 211 -17.34 13.71 -1.25
C ARG A 211 -18.07 12.43 -1.65
N ALA A 212 -17.56 11.71 -2.65
CA ALA A 212 -18.15 10.43 -3.07
C ALA A 212 -18.15 9.40 -1.91
N PRO A 213 -19.05 8.41 -1.92
CA PRO A 213 -19.01 7.31 -0.96
C PRO A 213 -17.65 6.60 -1.02
N ILE A 214 -17.05 6.33 0.15
CA ILE A 214 -15.76 5.63 0.26
C ILE A 214 -15.99 4.34 1.05
N THR A 215 -15.70 3.22 0.42
CA THR A 215 -15.69 1.89 1.03
C THR A 215 -14.25 1.48 1.30
N ILE A 216 -13.97 0.93 2.47
CA ILE A 216 -12.65 0.38 2.79
C ILE A 216 -12.66 -1.09 2.38
N VAL A 217 -11.71 -1.45 1.50
CA VAL A 217 -11.41 -2.84 1.15
C VAL A 217 -9.91 -3.02 1.30
N HIS A 218 -9.51 -3.63 2.41
CA HIS A 218 -8.09 -3.81 2.75
C HIS A 218 -7.35 -4.65 1.73
N ASN A 219 -6.03 -4.50 1.66
CA ASN A 219 -5.19 -5.44 0.94
C ASN A 219 -5.19 -6.78 1.68
N GLY A 220 -5.25 -7.87 0.93
CA GLY A 220 -5.05 -9.20 1.49
C GLY A 220 -3.57 -9.51 1.72
N GLY A 221 -3.32 -10.43 2.63
CA GLY A 221 -2.03 -11.08 2.86
C GLY A 221 -2.05 -12.55 2.43
N PRO A 222 -0.95 -13.29 2.66
CA PRO A 222 -0.89 -14.71 2.40
C PRO A 222 -1.87 -15.46 3.33
N ALA A 223 -2.64 -16.39 2.77
CA ALA A 223 -3.48 -17.25 3.59
C ALA A 223 -2.59 -18.21 4.44
N ARG A 224 -2.97 -18.43 5.70
CA ARG A 224 -2.20 -19.29 6.63
C ARG A 224 -1.88 -20.67 6.05
N ALA A 225 -2.78 -21.26 5.30
CA ALA A 225 -2.58 -22.57 4.65
C ALA A 225 -1.50 -22.54 3.55
N GLN A 226 -1.10 -21.38 3.07
CA GLN A 226 -0.08 -21.18 2.04
C GLN A 226 1.31 -20.93 2.64
N LEU A 227 1.40 -20.77 3.95
CA LEU A 227 2.65 -20.47 4.64
C LEU A 227 3.35 -21.78 5.05
N PRO A 228 4.68 -21.84 4.93
CA PRO A 228 5.43 -22.96 5.48
C PRO A 228 5.24 -23.03 7.01
N PRO A 229 5.33 -24.22 7.62
CA PRO A 229 5.35 -24.34 9.06
C PRO A 229 6.45 -23.43 9.63
N THR A 230 6.10 -22.58 10.58
CA THR A 230 7.09 -21.75 11.25
C THR A 230 7.88 -22.65 12.19
N PRO A 231 9.19 -22.83 12.01
CA PRO A 231 9.98 -23.66 12.92
C PRO A 231 9.92 -23.07 14.35
N PRO A 232 9.89 -23.90 15.38
CA PRO A 232 10.02 -23.41 16.74
C PRO A 232 11.35 -22.67 16.85
N ARG A 233 11.31 -21.42 17.31
CA ARG A 233 12.54 -20.65 17.55
C ARG A 233 13.19 -21.15 18.82
N THR A 234 14.29 -21.81 18.68
CA THR A 234 15.11 -22.32 19.79
C THR A 234 16.22 -21.35 20.20
N ASP A 235 16.53 -20.35 19.35
CA ASP A 235 17.60 -19.38 19.58
C ASP A 235 17.04 -17.99 19.86
N LEU A 236 16.90 -17.65 21.15
CA LEU A 236 16.54 -16.32 21.65
C LEU A 236 17.76 -15.38 21.75
N GLY A 237 18.98 -15.92 21.56
CA GLY A 237 20.23 -15.17 21.71
C GLY A 237 20.66 -14.34 20.50
N SER A 238 20.06 -14.58 19.34
CA SER A 238 20.45 -13.93 18.06
C SER A 238 19.23 -13.36 17.35
N PRO A 239 18.76 -12.14 17.72
CA PRO A 239 17.60 -11.56 17.07
C PRO A 239 17.87 -11.23 15.60
N ALA A 240 16.88 -11.50 14.74
CA ALA A 240 16.92 -11.16 13.31
C ALA A 240 15.87 -10.10 12.99
N ILE A 241 16.33 -8.95 12.50
CA ILE A 241 15.47 -7.88 11.98
C ILE A 241 15.27 -8.11 10.48
N VAL A 242 14.05 -7.93 9.98
CA VAL A 242 13.77 -7.96 8.54
C VAL A 242 13.15 -6.64 8.09
N PHE A 243 13.62 -6.11 6.97
CA PHE A 243 12.91 -5.12 6.15
C PHE A 243 12.46 -5.80 4.85
N LEU A 244 11.23 -5.54 4.45
CA LEU A 244 10.67 -6.03 3.20
C LEU A 244 10.05 -4.88 2.41
N GLY A 245 10.45 -4.69 1.14
CA GLY A 245 9.85 -3.68 0.28
C GLY A 245 10.78 -3.13 -0.78
N ARG A 246 10.25 -2.22 -1.59
CA ARG A 246 11.06 -1.50 -2.59
C ARG A 246 12.09 -0.59 -1.90
N LEU A 247 13.31 -0.56 -2.42
CA LEU A 247 14.37 0.32 -1.91
C LEU A 247 14.25 1.69 -2.60
N VAL A 248 13.36 2.51 -2.07
CA VAL A 248 13.06 3.87 -2.55
C VAL A 248 13.09 4.87 -1.39
N VAL A 249 13.34 6.14 -1.68
CA VAL A 249 13.58 7.20 -0.67
C VAL A 249 12.53 7.21 0.45
N GLN A 250 11.25 7.13 0.10
CA GLN A 250 10.17 7.17 1.10
C GLN A 250 10.12 5.96 2.04
N LYS A 251 10.82 4.87 1.72
CA LYS A 251 10.94 3.70 2.61
C LYS A 251 12.02 3.87 3.67
N ARG A 252 12.91 4.86 3.53
CA ARG A 252 13.94 5.27 4.51
C ARG A 252 14.76 4.09 5.06
N VAL A 253 15.08 3.11 4.20
CA VAL A 253 15.70 1.84 4.62
C VAL A 253 17.04 2.02 5.33
N THR A 254 17.78 3.08 5.03
CA THR A 254 19.03 3.45 5.71
C THR A 254 18.86 3.58 7.22
N ARG A 255 17.67 4.00 7.70
CA ARG A 255 17.39 4.08 9.14
C ARG A 255 17.37 2.71 9.85
N VAL A 256 17.10 1.63 9.10
CA VAL A 256 17.23 0.27 9.65
C VAL A 256 18.69 -0.06 9.87
N VAL A 257 19.58 0.32 8.93
CA VAL A 257 21.03 0.14 9.08
C VAL A 257 21.57 0.94 10.24
N ASP A 258 21.12 2.19 10.40
CA ASP A 258 21.53 3.05 11.53
C ASP A 258 21.13 2.44 12.88
N ALA A 259 19.87 1.98 13.01
CA ALA A 259 19.40 1.33 14.23
C ALA A 259 20.20 0.05 14.53
N VAL A 260 20.53 -0.74 13.52
CA VAL A 260 21.39 -1.93 13.68
C VAL A 260 22.79 -1.56 14.14
N ALA A 261 23.39 -0.50 13.59
CA ALA A 261 24.70 0.00 13.97
C ALA A 261 24.75 0.38 15.48
N GLU A 262 23.73 1.06 15.96
CA GLU A 262 23.62 1.47 17.35
C GLU A 262 23.35 0.29 18.30
N LEU A 263 22.64 -0.74 17.85
CA LEU A 263 22.23 -1.88 18.67
C LEU A 263 23.24 -3.03 18.71
N ARG A 264 24.16 -3.14 17.72
CA ARG A 264 25.05 -4.30 17.55
C ARG A 264 25.91 -4.60 18.79
N SER A 265 26.33 -3.57 19.51
CA SER A 265 27.16 -3.75 20.72
C SER A 265 26.36 -4.35 21.89
N ARG A 266 25.07 -4.03 21.97
CA ARG A 266 24.15 -4.56 23.00
C ARG A 266 23.59 -5.93 22.63
N TYR A 267 23.53 -6.24 21.34
CA TYR A 267 23.03 -7.49 20.80
C TYR A 267 24.06 -8.10 19.83
N PRO A 268 25.13 -8.76 20.33
CA PRO A 268 26.24 -9.24 19.47
C PRO A 268 25.81 -10.24 18.39
N GLY A 269 24.71 -10.98 18.61
CA GLY A 269 24.13 -11.91 17.64
C GLY A 269 23.11 -11.29 16.68
N LEU A 270 22.89 -9.98 16.74
CA LEU A 270 21.91 -9.30 15.88
C LEU A 270 22.24 -9.48 14.40
N ARG A 271 21.21 -9.83 13.59
CA ARG A 271 21.27 -9.88 12.14
C ARG A 271 20.19 -9.00 11.55
N ALA A 272 20.43 -8.45 10.36
CA ALA A 272 19.43 -7.73 9.61
C ALA A 272 19.35 -8.23 8.17
N HIS A 273 18.14 -8.52 7.72
CA HIS A 273 17.85 -8.98 6.36
C HIS A 273 17.05 -7.91 5.63
N ILE A 274 17.58 -7.40 4.53
CA ILE A 274 16.91 -6.40 3.70
C ILE A 274 16.52 -7.07 2.40
N VAL A 275 15.20 -7.26 2.23
CA VAL A 275 14.62 -7.93 1.07
C VAL A 275 13.93 -6.89 0.19
N GLY A 276 14.41 -6.74 -1.03
CA GLY A 276 13.87 -5.82 -2.02
C GLY A 276 14.93 -5.24 -2.94
N ARG A 277 14.47 -4.50 -3.93
CA ARG A 277 15.34 -3.80 -4.89
C ARG A 277 14.83 -2.38 -5.14
N GLY A 278 15.72 -1.52 -5.60
CA GLY A 278 15.38 -0.14 -5.95
C GLY A 278 16.62 0.76 -6.00
N PRO A 279 16.45 2.03 -6.37
CA PRO A 279 17.56 2.98 -6.51
C PRO A 279 18.31 3.22 -5.19
N GLU A 280 17.67 3.07 -4.03
CA GLU A 280 18.32 3.22 -2.72
C GLU A 280 19.29 2.08 -2.35
N SER A 281 19.48 1.08 -3.23
CA SER A 281 20.43 0.00 -2.97
C SER A 281 21.88 0.45 -2.93
N VAL A 282 22.26 1.53 -3.64
CA VAL A 282 23.62 2.08 -3.61
C VAL A 282 23.86 2.85 -2.30
N PRO A 283 23.06 3.88 -1.94
CA PRO A 283 23.19 4.55 -0.65
C PRO A 283 23.15 3.59 0.55
N LEU A 284 22.39 2.50 0.42
CA LEU A 284 22.28 1.50 1.48
C LEU A 284 23.58 0.71 1.67
N ARG A 285 24.28 0.32 0.58
CA ARG A 285 25.60 -0.32 0.66
C ARG A 285 26.63 0.64 1.28
N GLU A 286 26.69 1.88 0.79
CA GLU A 286 27.58 2.89 1.35
C GLU A 286 27.36 3.09 2.86
N ARG A 287 26.10 3.00 3.33
CA ARG A 287 25.77 3.10 4.74
C ARG A 287 26.25 1.87 5.53
N ILE A 288 26.12 0.67 4.97
CA ILE A 288 26.63 -0.58 5.53
C ILE A 288 28.16 -0.54 5.64
N ASP A 289 28.84 -0.09 4.58
CA ASP A 289 30.29 0.06 4.51
C ASP A 289 30.78 1.04 5.57
N HIS A 290 30.12 2.21 5.67
CA HIS A 290 30.45 3.26 6.63
C HIS A 290 30.39 2.76 8.09
N HIS A 291 29.42 1.91 8.42
CA HIS A 291 29.27 1.36 9.76
C HIS A 291 30.01 0.03 9.97
N GLY A 292 30.66 -0.53 8.96
CA GLY A 292 31.34 -1.84 9.02
C GLY A 292 30.39 -2.98 9.39
N LEU A 293 29.23 -3.06 8.71
CA LEU A 293 28.14 -4.00 9.04
C LEU A 293 27.99 -5.15 8.03
N HIS A 294 29.02 -5.46 7.26
CA HIS A 294 28.96 -6.50 6.21
C HIS A 294 28.56 -7.89 6.73
N ASP A 295 29.01 -8.23 7.94
CA ASP A 295 28.71 -9.52 8.57
C ASP A 295 27.35 -9.53 9.29
N VAL A 296 26.70 -8.38 9.43
CA VAL A 296 25.45 -8.19 10.20
C VAL A 296 24.26 -7.94 9.30
N VAL A 297 24.42 -7.12 8.24
CA VAL A 297 23.34 -6.69 7.34
C VAL A 297 23.46 -7.40 5.99
N HIS A 298 22.43 -8.19 5.65
CA HIS A 298 22.38 -8.97 4.43
C HIS A 298 21.39 -8.36 3.43
N LEU A 299 21.89 -7.93 2.27
CA LEU A 299 21.08 -7.41 1.17
C LEU A 299 20.72 -8.55 0.21
N HIS A 300 19.48 -9.02 0.26
CA HIS A 300 19.03 -10.17 -0.55
C HIS A 300 18.60 -9.79 -1.97
N GLY A 301 18.37 -8.51 -2.23
CA GLY A 301 17.71 -8.13 -3.48
C GLY A 301 16.26 -8.63 -3.53
N PHE A 302 15.78 -8.94 -4.72
CA PHE A 302 14.46 -9.56 -4.89
C PHE A 302 14.55 -11.06 -4.62
N LEU A 303 13.66 -11.56 -3.76
CA LEU A 303 13.53 -12.98 -3.49
C LEU A 303 12.23 -13.53 -4.09
N PRO A 304 12.25 -14.76 -4.62
CA PRO A 304 11.03 -15.52 -4.89
C PRO A 304 10.19 -15.70 -3.63
N GLU A 305 8.89 -15.93 -3.80
CA GLU A 305 7.93 -16.00 -2.68
C GLU A 305 8.34 -17.00 -1.58
N ALA A 306 8.83 -18.18 -1.96
CA ALA A 306 9.24 -19.22 -1.01
C ALA A 306 10.45 -18.76 -0.16
N GLU A 307 11.45 -18.12 -0.78
CA GLU A 307 12.65 -17.64 -0.10
C GLU A 307 12.30 -16.42 0.79
N LYS A 308 11.45 -15.51 0.31
CA LYS A 308 10.91 -14.39 1.10
C LYS A 308 10.22 -14.90 2.35
N ASN A 309 9.35 -15.90 2.21
CA ASN A 309 8.63 -16.51 3.32
C ASN A 309 9.58 -17.20 4.32
N ALA A 310 10.67 -17.82 3.85
CA ALA A 310 11.69 -18.41 4.73
C ALA A 310 12.41 -17.34 5.56
N VAL A 311 12.78 -16.21 4.94
CA VAL A 311 13.39 -15.08 5.66
C VAL A 311 12.43 -14.50 6.70
N LEU A 312 11.14 -14.30 6.35
CA LEU A 312 10.12 -13.81 7.29
C LEU A 312 9.92 -14.79 8.44
N ALA A 313 9.81 -16.09 8.17
CA ALA A 313 9.65 -17.11 9.22
C ALA A 313 10.81 -17.13 10.21
N GLY A 314 12.04 -16.82 9.75
CA GLY A 314 13.24 -16.69 10.58
C GLY A 314 13.37 -15.37 11.31
N ALA A 315 12.57 -14.34 11.02
CA ALA A 315 12.72 -13.02 11.61
C ALA A 315 12.15 -12.92 13.04
N THR A 316 12.83 -12.15 13.90
CA THR A 316 12.33 -11.77 15.24
C THR A 316 11.38 -10.59 15.13
N LEU A 317 11.73 -9.62 14.28
CA LEU A 317 11.08 -8.33 14.18
C LEU A 317 11.11 -7.85 12.73
N HIS A 318 9.97 -7.43 12.21
CA HIS A 318 9.90 -6.67 10.97
C HIS A 318 10.03 -5.16 11.30
N VAL A 319 10.81 -4.43 10.51
CA VAL A 319 11.00 -2.98 10.69
C VAL A 319 10.71 -2.27 9.38
N THR A 320 9.75 -1.35 9.41
CA THR A 320 9.39 -0.54 8.24
C THR A 320 9.36 0.95 8.58
N PRO A 321 10.47 1.69 8.31
CA PRO A 321 10.58 3.12 8.62
C PRO A 321 9.99 4.02 7.54
N SER A 322 8.96 3.55 6.83
CA SER A 322 8.32 4.28 5.74
C SER A 322 7.74 5.61 6.21
N GLU A 323 7.87 6.61 5.35
CA GLU A 323 7.30 7.95 5.57
C GLU A 323 5.84 8.03 5.13
N PHE A 324 5.45 7.24 4.14
CA PHE A 324 4.11 7.19 3.56
C PHE A 324 3.74 5.75 3.23
N GLU A 325 2.56 5.34 3.63
CA GLU A 325 1.95 4.05 3.28
C GLU A 325 0.44 4.19 3.14
N GLY A 326 -0.15 3.42 2.22
CA GLY A 326 -1.61 3.30 2.14
C GLY A 326 -2.18 2.30 3.14
N TRP A 327 -1.43 1.20 3.39
CA TRP A 327 -1.82 0.12 4.29
C TRP A 327 -0.62 -0.51 5.01
N GLY A 328 0.41 -0.89 4.29
CA GLY A 328 1.52 -1.67 4.84
C GLY A 328 1.32 -3.17 4.60
N LEU A 329 1.22 -3.58 3.32
CA LEU A 329 1.09 -4.99 2.95
C LEU A 329 2.17 -5.86 3.60
N THR A 330 3.41 -5.38 3.68
CA THR A 330 4.53 -6.11 4.30
C THR A 330 4.37 -6.31 5.81
N VAL A 331 3.60 -5.44 6.48
CA VAL A 331 3.22 -5.61 7.90
C VAL A 331 2.33 -6.84 8.05
N ILE A 332 1.34 -6.99 7.17
CA ILE A 332 0.42 -8.13 7.20
C ILE A 332 1.15 -9.41 6.77
N GLU A 333 2.07 -9.33 5.79
CA GLU A 333 2.92 -10.46 5.41
C GLU A 333 3.79 -10.94 6.59
N ALA A 334 4.44 -10.04 7.30
CA ALA A 334 5.22 -10.38 8.50
C ALA A 334 4.33 -10.93 9.62
N ALA A 335 3.20 -10.30 9.89
CA ALA A 335 2.26 -10.73 10.91
C ALA A 335 1.68 -12.14 10.64
N ALA A 336 1.48 -12.51 9.38
CA ALA A 336 1.05 -13.86 8.99
C ALA A 336 2.04 -14.95 9.41
N HIS A 337 3.35 -14.61 9.46
CA HIS A 337 4.41 -15.47 10.03
C HIS A 337 4.54 -15.34 11.56
N GLY A 338 3.71 -14.55 12.21
CA GLY A 338 3.82 -14.26 13.64
C GLY A 338 4.99 -13.33 13.97
N VAL A 339 5.42 -12.49 13.02
CA VAL A 339 6.51 -11.54 13.20
C VAL A 339 5.92 -10.16 13.45
N PRO A 340 6.11 -9.57 14.65
CA PRO A 340 5.62 -8.25 14.95
C PRO A 340 6.41 -7.17 14.20
N THR A 341 5.81 -5.98 14.06
CA THR A 341 6.37 -4.89 13.28
C THR A 341 6.69 -3.67 14.16
N VAL A 342 7.88 -3.07 13.96
CA VAL A 342 8.16 -1.69 14.37
C VAL A 342 8.01 -0.79 13.15
N ALA A 343 7.18 0.25 13.26
CA ALA A 343 6.88 1.18 12.19
C ALA A 343 6.72 2.61 12.70
N TYR A 344 6.94 3.62 11.85
CA TYR A 344 6.55 4.99 12.21
C TYR A 344 5.02 5.12 12.29
N ASP A 345 4.54 5.99 13.19
CA ASP A 345 3.11 6.32 13.34
C ASP A 345 2.64 7.24 12.20
N VAL A 346 2.54 6.68 11.00
CA VAL A 346 2.07 7.37 9.79
C VAL A 346 0.83 6.69 9.23
N ASP A 347 0.14 7.40 8.33
CA ASP A 347 -1.06 6.88 7.66
C ASP A 347 -0.81 5.49 7.06
N GLY A 348 -1.77 4.59 7.21
CA GLY A 348 -1.71 3.21 6.77
C GLY A 348 -0.92 2.28 7.70
N LEU A 349 0.25 2.69 8.21
CA LEU A 349 0.99 1.88 9.19
C LEU A 349 0.30 1.86 10.55
N ARG A 350 -0.28 3.00 10.98
CA ARG A 350 -1.07 3.04 12.22
C ARG A 350 -2.34 2.20 12.16
N ASP A 351 -2.83 1.91 10.94
CA ASP A 351 -4.02 1.06 10.75
C ASP A 351 -3.64 -0.43 10.68
N SER A 352 -2.44 -0.76 10.19
CA SER A 352 -1.97 -2.15 10.01
C SER A 352 -1.23 -2.70 11.22
N VAL A 353 -0.62 -1.84 12.04
CA VAL A 353 0.08 -2.20 13.29
C VAL A 353 -0.80 -1.88 14.49
N ARG A 354 -1.16 -2.88 15.28
CA ARG A 354 -1.84 -2.70 16.58
C ARG A 354 -0.77 -2.50 17.64
N HIS A 355 -0.58 -1.23 18.07
CA HIS A 355 0.47 -0.86 19.03
C HIS A 355 0.34 -1.63 20.33
N GLY A 356 1.44 -2.29 20.74
CA GLY A 356 1.51 -3.13 21.95
C GLY A 356 0.91 -4.54 21.80
N GLU A 357 0.23 -4.86 20.65
CA GLU A 357 -0.38 -6.17 20.39
C GLU A 357 0.33 -6.91 19.25
N THR A 358 0.44 -6.26 18.07
CA THR A 358 1.08 -6.86 16.88
C THR A 358 2.37 -6.15 16.47
N GLY A 359 2.80 -5.17 17.27
CA GLY A 359 4.00 -4.40 17.02
C GLY A 359 4.00 -3.07 17.76
N TRP A 360 4.94 -2.21 17.40
CA TRP A 360 5.14 -0.92 18.05
C TRP A 360 5.22 0.21 17.03
N LEU A 361 4.53 1.30 17.32
CA LEU A 361 4.60 2.53 16.54
C LEU A 361 5.62 3.48 17.15
N VAL A 362 6.52 4.01 16.33
CA VAL A 362 7.47 5.07 16.68
C VAL A 362 6.71 6.39 16.62
N ARG A 363 6.47 6.99 17.77
CA ARG A 363 5.71 8.23 17.92
C ARG A 363 6.64 9.45 17.93
N ASP A 364 6.05 10.63 17.89
CA ASP A 364 6.79 11.89 17.99
C ASP A 364 7.63 11.92 19.27
N GLY A 365 8.92 12.28 19.12
CA GLY A 365 9.89 12.29 20.23
C GLY A 365 10.60 10.97 20.50
N GLU A 366 10.19 9.85 19.86
CA GLU A 366 10.88 8.56 19.96
C GLU A 366 11.83 8.36 18.77
N THR A 367 12.93 7.64 18.98
CA THR A 367 13.79 7.19 17.89
C THR A 367 13.40 5.77 17.46
N LEU A 368 13.68 5.45 16.18
CA LEU A 368 13.48 4.08 15.68
C LEU A 368 14.29 3.07 16.51
N THR A 369 15.51 3.41 16.86
CA THR A 369 16.44 2.58 17.65
C THR A 369 15.86 2.25 19.03
N ASP A 370 15.33 3.24 19.75
CA ASP A 370 14.77 3.03 21.09
C ASP A 370 13.54 2.11 21.04
N VAL A 371 12.69 2.28 20.03
CA VAL A 371 11.48 1.45 19.88
C VAL A 371 11.84 0.03 19.45
N VAL A 372 12.83 -0.15 18.56
CA VAL A 372 13.35 -1.47 18.18
C VAL A 372 13.96 -2.16 19.40
N GLU A 373 14.75 -1.45 20.22
CA GLU A 373 15.33 -2.02 21.44
C GLU A 373 14.27 -2.45 22.44
N ARG A 374 13.26 -1.60 22.68
CA ARG A 374 12.10 -1.93 23.53
C ARG A 374 11.40 -3.19 23.04
N ALA A 375 11.14 -3.28 21.74
CA ALA A 375 10.53 -4.45 21.11
C ALA A 375 11.37 -5.72 21.33
N LEU A 376 12.69 -5.65 21.14
CA LEU A 376 13.59 -6.79 21.35
C LEU A 376 13.62 -7.24 22.81
N ARG A 377 13.58 -6.30 23.77
CA ARG A 377 13.49 -6.62 25.20
C ARG A 377 12.17 -7.31 25.57
N GLU A 378 11.03 -6.83 25.06
CA GLU A 378 9.74 -7.48 25.29
C GLU A 378 9.69 -8.89 24.66
N LEU A 379 10.28 -9.06 23.48
CA LEU A 379 10.33 -10.35 22.78
C LEU A 379 11.36 -11.33 23.38
N ALA A 380 12.22 -10.88 24.31
CA ALA A 380 13.13 -11.76 25.05
C ALA A 380 12.38 -12.59 26.11
N ASP A 381 11.23 -12.14 26.59
CA ASP A 381 10.33 -12.95 27.42
C ASP A 381 9.57 -13.94 26.54
N PRO A 382 9.76 -15.27 26.73
CA PRO A 382 9.13 -16.29 25.90
C PRO A 382 7.60 -16.27 25.93
N VAL A 383 7.00 -15.94 27.06
CA VAL A 383 5.54 -15.91 27.23
C VAL A 383 5.00 -14.73 26.45
N ARG A 384 5.57 -13.55 26.66
CA ARG A 384 5.16 -12.35 25.94
C ARG A 384 5.38 -12.47 24.43
N ALA A 385 6.51 -13.05 24.01
CA ALA A 385 6.78 -13.31 22.61
C ALA A 385 5.75 -14.26 21.97
N ALA A 386 5.31 -15.29 22.69
CA ALA A 386 4.27 -16.20 22.20
C ALA A 386 2.92 -15.52 22.02
N GLU A 387 2.51 -14.69 22.99
CA GLU A 387 1.30 -13.88 22.93
C GLU A 387 1.29 -12.93 21.71
N ILE A 388 2.35 -12.14 21.55
CA ILE A 388 2.48 -11.18 20.44
C ILE A 388 2.47 -11.92 19.10
N ARG A 389 3.17 -13.03 18.97
CA ARG A 389 3.21 -13.84 17.75
C ARG A 389 1.83 -14.40 17.38
N GLN A 390 1.08 -14.85 18.41
CA GLN A 390 -0.27 -15.33 18.18
C GLN A 390 -1.19 -14.18 17.75
N ALA A 391 -1.13 -13.03 18.44
CA ALA A 391 -1.88 -11.83 18.07
C ALA A 391 -1.58 -11.37 16.65
N CYS A 392 -0.31 -11.42 16.20
CA CYS A 392 0.08 -11.14 14.83
C CYS A 392 -0.63 -12.05 13.82
N ARG A 393 -0.60 -13.38 14.06
CA ARG A 393 -1.26 -14.36 13.18
C ARG A 393 -2.77 -14.15 13.11
N ASP A 394 -3.40 -13.91 14.26
CA ASP A 394 -4.85 -13.71 14.35
C ASP A 394 -5.26 -12.40 13.68
N TRP A 395 -4.44 -11.37 13.79
CA TRP A 395 -4.62 -10.11 13.09
C TRP A 395 -4.48 -10.28 11.56
N ALA A 396 -3.41 -10.90 11.10
CA ALA A 396 -3.20 -11.14 9.68
C ALA A 396 -4.29 -12.02 9.04
N ALA A 397 -4.83 -12.99 9.78
CA ALA A 397 -5.89 -13.86 9.29
C ALA A 397 -7.19 -13.13 8.90
N GLN A 398 -7.37 -11.90 9.38
CA GLN A 398 -8.52 -11.06 9.02
C GLN A 398 -8.37 -10.46 7.61
N PHE A 399 -7.17 -10.43 7.04
CA PHE A 399 -6.86 -9.78 5.77
C PHE A 399 -6.42 -10.81 4.74
N THR A 400 -7.38 -11.37 4.01
CA THR A 400 -7.09 -12.31 2.92
C THR A 400 -7.52 -11.74 1.58
N TRP A 401 -6.88 -12.18 0.50
CA TRP A 401 -7.28 -11.78 -0.85
C TRP A 401 -8.69 -12.26 -1.21
N GLU A 402 -9.14 -13.34 -0.60
CA GLU A 402 -10.51 -13.85 -0.71
C GLU A 402 -11.52 -12.87 -0.13
N ARG A 403 -11.28 -12.35 1.08
CA ARG A 403 -12.16 -11.35 1.70
C ARG A 403 -12.17 -10.04 0.91
N SER A 404 -10.99 -9.58 0.47
CA SER A 404 -10.88 -8.35 -0.34
C SER A 404 -11.60 -8.50 -1.67
N GLY A 405 -11.43 -9.63 -2.35
CA GLY A 405 -12.09 -9.94 -3.61
C GLY A 405 -13.60 -10.05 -3.46
N CYS A 406 -14.07 -10.74 -2.42
CA CYS A 406 -15.48 -10.90 -2.11
C CYS A 406 -16.16 -9.55 -1.84
N ALA A 407 -15.56 -8.71 -0.97
CA ALA A 407 -16.06 -7.36 -0.70
C ALA A 407 -16.15 -6.51 -1.97
N MET A 408 -15.14 -6.60 -2.85
CA MET A 408 -15.14 -5.88 -4.12
C MET A 408 -16.20 -6.42 -5.10
N ALA A 409 -16.40 -7.73 -5.14
CA ALA A 409 -17.43 -8.36 -5.98
C ALA A 409 -18.84 -7.94 -5.53
N HIS A 410 -19.12 -7.92 -4.23
CA HIS A 410 -20.37 -7.42 -3.68
C HIS A 410 -20.61 -5.94 -3.98
N LEU A 411 -19.60 -5.09 -3.80
CA LEU A 411 -19.67 -3.68 -4.17
C LEU A 411 -20.02 -3.51 -5.65
N LEU A 412 -19.34 -4.26 -6.51
CA LEU A 412 -19.59 -4.23 -7.95
C LEU A 412 -21.02 -4.70 -8.29
N ALA A 413 -21.47 -5.81 -7.72
CA ALA A 413 -22.83 -6.34 -7.94
C ALA A 413 -23.88 -5.31 -7.50
N ALA A 414 -23.73 -4.71 -6.32
CA ALA A 414 -24.63 -3.66 -5.84
C ALA A 414 -24.67 -2.47 -6.81
N GLU A 415 -23.53 -2.03 -7.33
CA GLU A 415 -23.45 -0.93 -8.31
C GLU A 415 -24.08 -1.29 -9.65
N LEU A 416 -23.97 -2.53 -10.12
CA LEU A 416 -24.60 -2.98 -11.36
C LEU A 416 -26.12 -2.98 -11.26
N HIS A 417 -26.67 -3.31 -10.08
CA HIS A 417 -28.11 -3.33 -9.81
C HIS A 417 -28.71 -1.95 -9.51
N ARG A 418 -27.89 -0.94 -9.19
CA ARG A 418 -28.42 0.43 -8.94
C ARG A 418 -29.05 0.99 -10.22
N THR A 419 -30.34 1.28 -10.14
CA THR A 419 -31.04 2.02 -11.19
C THR A 419 -30.41 3.41 -11.32
N PRO A 420 -30.15 3.93 -12.54
CA PRO A 420 -29.65 5.30 -12.68
C PRO A 420 -30.69 6.26 -12.10
N GLU A 421 -30.39 6.91 -10.97
CA GLU A 421 -31.22 8.02 -10.51
C GLU A 421 -31.32 9.04 -11.61
N ARG A 422 -32.55 9.32 -12.08
CA ARG A 422 -32.84 10.52 -12.86
C ARG A 422 -32.58 11.70 -11.94
N ARG A 423 -31.38 12.26 -11.99
CA ARG A 423 -31.16 13.60 -11.42
C ARG A 423 -32.09 14.52 -12.14
N GLY A 424 -33.15 14.95 -11.45
CA GLY A 424 -33.98 16.07 -11.91
C GLY A 424 -33.03 17.21 -12.27
N LEU A 425 -33.21 17.70 -13.49
CA LEU A 425 -32.65 18.97 -13.93
C LEU A 425 -33.18 20.02 -12.93
N LEU A 426 -32.32 20.38 -11.97
CA LEU A 426 -32.53 21.61 -11.25
C LEU A 426 -32.29 22.75 -12.26
N ARG A 427 -33.41 23.40 -12.60
CA ARG A 427 -33.47 24.69 -13.32
C ARG A 427 -32.70 25.76 -12.55
#